data_eded761d830a87695a22fba41a7e80e7
#
_entry.id   eded761d830a87695a22fba41a7e80e7
#
_cell.length_a   1.000
_cell.length_b   1.000
_cell.length_c   1.000
_cell.angle_alpha   90.00
_cell.angle_beta   90.00
_cell.angle_gamma   90.00
#
_symmetry.space_group_name_H-M   'P 1'
#
loop_
_entity.id
_entity.type
_entity.pdbx_description
1 polymer ?
#
loop_
_entity_poly.entity_id
_entity_poly.type
_entity_poly.pdbx_seq_one_letter_code
_entity_poly.pdbx_strand_id
1 'polypeptide(L)'
;MAPQPTTYFHSVELQRKKCQGCVSCVKLCPTEAIRVRNGKAEILGDRCIDCGACAAGCPYHAFNVKTDTLDGLADYAYNIVLPAPSLYAQFPDNIPLESIWQGLHNIGFDEIFDVSLASEYIALEIEEYVKKNSNGRKPLISSTCPAVMRLIQVKFPELIKQVVPVLPPVEAAAIYVKREAAARKQLPKELIGVWFISPCPSKETNIRQSVDVHHTELTGSFSPVSYTHLRAHE
;
A
#
# COMPACT_ATOMS: atom_id res chain seq x y z
N MET A 1 24.93 -11.63 -1.15
CA MET A 1 23.84 -11.21 -2.03
C MET A 1 22.89 -12.40 -2.17
N ALA A 2 21.69 -12.32 -1.59
CA ALA A 2 20.66 -13.32 -1.84
C ALA A 2 20.25 -13.25 -3.32
N PRO A 3 19.97 -14.39 -4.00
CA PRO A 3 19.49 -14.38 -5.37
C PRO A 3 18.19 -13.60 -5.41
N GLN A 4 18.12 -12.57 -6.24
CA GLN A 4 16.87 -11.84 -6.45
C GLN A 4 15.84 -12.80 -7.03
N PRO A 5 14.57 -12.76 -6.56
CA PRO A 5 13.53 -13.59 -7.17
C PRO A 5 13.44 -13.25 -8.65
N THR A 6 13.32 -14.26 -9.47
CA THR A 6 13.35 -14.17 -10.93
C THR A 6 12.20 -13.37 -11.54
N THR A 7 11.18 -13.02 -10.71
CA THR A 7 10.04 -12.18 -11.10
C THR A 7 9.63 -11.27 -9.94
N TYR A 8 9.65 -9.95 -10.17
CA TYR A 8 9.12 -8.97 -9.22
C TYR A 8 7.59 -9.07 -9.19
N PHE A 9 6.99 -9.09 -7.99
CA PHE A 9 5.55 -9.08 -7.84
C PHE A 9 4.97 -7.70 -8.23
N HIS A 10 3.90 -7.72 -8.99
CA HIS A 10 3.14 -6.53 -9.35
C HIS A 10 1.68 -6.69 -8.91
N SER A 11 1.16 -5.70 -8.18
CA SER A 11 -0.25 -5.65 -7.83
C SER A 11 -1.13 -5.18 -8.99
N VAL A 12 -0.59 -4.36 -9.91
CA VAL A 12 -1.33 -3.89 -11.09
C VAL A 12 -1.33 -4.96 -12.17
N GLU A 13 -2.51 -5.39 -12.59
CA GLU A 13 -2.73 -6.43 -13.58
C GLU A 13 -3.61 -5.97 -14.73
N LEU A 14 -3.26 -6.37 -15.97
CA LEU A 14 -4.05 -6.07 -17.15
C LEU A 14 -5.06 -7.20 -17.45
N GLN A 15 -6.33 -6.86 -17.49
CA GLN A 15 -7.40 -7.69 -18.03
C GLN A 15 -7.43 -7.57 -19.57
N ARG A 16 -6.66 -8.43 -20.27
CA ARG A 16 -6.47 -8.34 -21.72
C ARG A 16 -7.79 -8.31 -22.51
N LYS A 17 -8.84 -8.99 -22.02
CA LYS A 17 -10.16 -9.03 -22.68
C LYS A 17 -10.82 -7.65 -22.73
N LYS A 18 -10.65 -6.82 -21.71
CA LYS A 18 -11.21 -5.45 -21.64
C LYS A 18 -10.37 -4.42 -22.40
N CYS A 19 -9.09 -4.66 -22.61
CA CYS A 19 -8.20 -3.71 -23.26
C CYS A 19 -8.57 -3.52 -24.74
N GLN A 20 -8.67 -2.26 -25.19
CA GLN A 20 -8.96 -1.88 -26.58
C GLN A 20 -7.74 -1.27 -27.31
N GLY A 21 -6.55 -1.26 -26.70
CA GLY A 21 -5.33 -0.76 -27.33
C GLY A 21 -5.30 0.77 -27.52
N CYS A 22 -6.08 1.54 -26.78
CA CYS A 22 -6.27 2.99 -26.99
C CYS A 22 -5.09 3.89 -26.59
N VAL A 23 -3.97 3.34 -26.11
CA VAL A 23 -2.73 3.98 -25.69
C VAL A 23 -2.82 4.99 -24.53
N SER A 24 -3.97 5.23 -23.91
CA SER A 24 -4.12 6.17 -22.78
C SER A 24 -3.16 5.83 -21.64
N CYS A 25 -3.05 4.55 -21.26
CA CYS A 25 -2.15 4.07 -20.21
C CYS A 25 -0.66 4.29 -20.55
N VAL A 26 -0.28 4.27 -21.84
CA VAL A 26 1.09 4.56 -22.29
C VAL A 26 1.46 6.00 -21.99
N LYS A 27 0.54 6.93 -22.28
CA LYS A 27 0.74 8.38 -22.05
C LYS A 27 0.81 8.73 -20.56
N LEU A 28 0.11 7.98 -19.72
CA LEU A 28 0.04 8.23 -18.27
C LEU A 28 1.17 7.57 -17.47
N CYS A 29 1.91 6.65 -18.08
CA CYS A 29 2.93 5.89 -17.35
C CYS A 29 4.19 6.71 -17.10
N PRO A 30 4.54 7.06 -15.84
CA PRO A 30 5.68 7.92 -15.53
C PRO A 30 7.04 7.26 -15.79
N THR A 31 7.06 5.92 -15.88
CA THR A 31 8.27 5.13 -16.11
C THR A 31 8.32 4.51 -17.50
N GLU A 32 7.33 4.84 -18.36
CA GLU A 32 7.21 4.25 -19.69
C GLU A 32 7.18 2.70 -19.68
N ALA A 33 6.61 2.14 -18.62
CA ALA A 33 6.52 0.70 -18.41
C ALA A 33 5.43 0.02 -19.27
N ILE A 34 4.71 0.76 -20.11
CA ILE A 34 3.61 0.19 -20.91
C ILE A 34 3.89 0.35 -22.39
N ARG A 35 3.66 -0.73 -23.13
CA ARG A 35 3.68 -0.76 -24.58
C ARG A 35 2.37 -1.35 -25.11
N VAL A 36 1.98 -0.99 -26.34
CA VAL A 36 0.85 -1.63 -27.03
C VAL A 36 1.41 -2.47 -28.17
N ARG A 37 1.09 -3.76 -28.13
CA ARG A 37 1.46 -4.73 -29.15
C ARG A 37 0.23 -5.57 -29.53
N ASN A 38 0.05 -5.81 -30.83
CA ASN A 38 -1.10 -6.57 -31.33
C ASN A 38 -2.46 -6.05 -30.77
N GLY A 39 -2.61 -4.70 -30.70
CA GLY A 39 -3.83 -4.05 -30.21
C GLY A 39 -4.11 -4.20 -28.72
N LYS A 40 -3.15 -4.65 -27.91
CA LYS A 40 -3.29 -4.82 -26.45
C LYS A 40 -2.11 -4.20 -25.72
N ALA A 41 -2.38 -3.65 -24.53
CA ALA A 41 -1.32 -3.16 -23.64
C ALA A 41 -0.51 -4.35 -23.06
N GLU A 42 0.76 -4.09 -22.78
CA GLU A 42 1.67 -4.98 -22.06
C GLU A 42 2.45 -4.17 -21.05
N ILE A 43 2.60 -4.69 -19.83
CA ILE A 43 3.36 -4.06 -18.75
C ILE A 43 4.78 -4.64 -18.74
N LEU A 44 5.78 -3.77 -18.81
CA LEU A 44 7.19 -4.11 -18.62
C LEU A 44 7.48 -4.08 -17.11
N GLY A 45 7.57 -5.24 -16.47
CA GLY A 45 7.67 -5.36 -15.02
C GLY A 45 8.92 -4.73 -14.42
N ASP A 46 10.06 -4.79 -15.14
CA ASP A 46 11.31 -4.16 -14.73
C ASP A 46 11.20 -2.63 -14.55
N ARG A 47 10.25 -2.00 -15.24
CA ARG A 47 9.99 -0.55 -15.20
C ARG A 47 8.75 -0.16 -14.41
N CYS A 48 7.85 -1.10 -14.15
CA CYS A 48 6.62 -0.82 -13.43
C CYS A 48 6.93 -0.48 -11.96
N ILE A 49 6.25 0.57 -11.46
CA ILE A 49 6.34 1.03 -10.07
C ILE A 49 5.02 0.90 -9.32
N ASP A 50 4.06 0.21 -9.89
CA ASP A 50 2.72 -0.03 -9.35
C ASP A 50 2.00 1.23 -8.84
N CYS A 51 2.21 2.39 -9.47
CA CYS A 51 1.62 3.66 -9.05
C CYS A 51 0.10 3.77 -9.32
N GLY A 52 -0.48 2.87 -10.11
CA GLY A 52 -1.91 2.85 -10.42
C GLY A 52 -2.38 3.86 -11.48
N ALA A 53 -1.52 4.72 -12.03
CA ALA A 53 -1.91 5.74 -13.02
C ALA A 53 -2.61 5.14 -14.25
N CYS A 54 -2.15 3.96 -14.71
CA CYS A 54 -2.78 3.24 -15.82
C CYS A 54 -4.18 2.72 -15.48
N ALA A 55 -4.42 2.31 -14.23
CA ALA A 55 -5.74 1.87 -13.78
C ALA A 55 -6.72 3.04 -13.67
N ALA A 56 -6.29 4.14 -13.04
CA ALA A 56 -7.10 5.35 -12.89
C ALA A 56 -7.48 6.00 -14.22
N GLY A 57 -6.57 5.97 -15.21
CA GLY A 57 -6.79 6.63 -16.50
C GLY A 57 -7.28 5.72 -17.62
N CYS A 58 -7.68 4.48 -17.34
CA CYS A 58 -8.16 3.55 -18.36
C CYS A 58 -9.67 3.72 -18.59
N PRO A 59 -10.13 4.22 -19.75
CA PRO A 59 -11.56 4.42 -20.02
C PRO A 59 -12.35 3.10 -20.15
N TYR A 60 -11.64 1.96 -20.29
CA TYR A 60 -12.23 0.64 -20.41
C TYR A 60 -12.10 -0.20 -19.14
N HIS A 61 -11.59 0.39 -18.06
CA HIS A 61 -11.34 -0.31 -16.79
C HIS A 61 -10.62 -1.67 -17.00
N ALA A 62 -9.62 -1.66 -17.88
CA ALA A 62 -8.88 -2.86 -18.26
C ALA A 62 -7.76 -3.21 -17.28
N PHE A 63 -7.45 -2.34 -16.32
CA PHE A 63 -6.48 -2.64 -15.27
C PHE A 63 -7.20 -2.93 -13.96
N ASN A 64 -6.73 -3.92 -13.26
CA ASN A 64 -7.18 -4.30 -11.93
C ASN A 64 -6.00 -4.20 -10.94
N VAL A 65 -6.32 -4.13 -9.66
CA VAL A 65 -5.34 -4.19 -8.57
C VAL A 65 -5.62 -5.45 -7.77
N LYS A 66 -4.61 -6.29 -7.61
CA LYS A 66 -4.67 -7.46 -6.73
C LYS A 66 -4.70 -6.98 -5.29
N THR A 67 -5.63 -7.47 -4.52
CA THR A 67 -5.74 -7.26 -3.07
C THR A 67 -6.16 -8.57 -2.43
N ASP A 68 -6.03 -8.66 -1.11
CA ASP A 68 -6.51 -9.80 -0.36
C ASP A 68 -8.04 -9.84 -0.33
N THR A 69 -8.57 -11.02 0.02
CA THR A 69 -9.99 -11.24 0.27
C THR A 69 -10.22 -11.41 1.78
N LEU A 70 -11.44 -11.14 2.24
CA LEU A 70 -11.79 -11.26 3.65
C LEU A 70 -11.68 -12.69 4.19
N ASP A 71 -11.68 -13.70 3.32
CA ASP A 71 -11.49 -15.09 3.72
C ASP A 71 -10.17 -15.30 4.48
N GLY A 72 -9.14 -14.52 4.14
CA GLY A 72 -7.84 -14.56 4.83
C GLY A 72 -7.89 -14.19 6.32
N LEU A 73 -8.96 -13.56 6.80
CA LEU A 73 -9.13 -13.27 8.22
C LEU A 73 -9.24 -14.54 9.06
N ALA A 74 -9.79 -15.60 8.49
CA ALA A 74 -9.98 -16.88 9.17
C ALA A 74 -8.67 -17.61 9.52
N ASP A 75 -7.55 -17.22 8.89
CA ASP A 75 -6.24 -17.81 9.14
C ASP A 75 -5.59 -17.29 10.44
N TYR A 76 -6.17 -16.26 11.06
CA TYR A 76 -5.62 -15.58 12.24
C TYR A 76 -6.60 -15.63 13.42
N ALA A 77 -6.05 -15.78 14.63
CA ALA A 77 -6.83 -15.78 15.85
C ALA A 77 -7.24 -14.37 16.32
N TYR A 78 -6.55 -13.33 15.84
CA TYR A 78 -6.82 -11.95 16.18
C TYR A 78 -6.46 -11.05 14.99
N ASN A 79 -7.42 -10.28 14.51
CA ASN A 79 -7.29 -9.47 13.31
C ASN A 79 -7.35 -7.98 13.66
N ILE A 80 -6.28 -7.26 13.35
CA ILE A 80 -6.16 -5.82 13.54
C ILE A 80 -6.22 -5.16 12.18
N VAL A 81 -7.05 -4.14 12.03
CA VAL A 81 -7.12 -3.35 10.80
C VAL A 81 -6.52 -1.96 10.98
N LEU A 82 -5.76 -1.53 10.00
CA LEU A 82 -5.15 -0.22 9.86
C LEU A 82 -5.82 0.53 8.71
N PRO A 83 -6.87 1.34 8.94
CA PRO A 83 -7.47 2.13 7.89
C PRO A 83 -6.53 3.26 7.45
N ALA A 84 -6.32 3.42 6.13
CA ALA A 84 -5.70 4.64 5.63
C ALA A 84 -6.65 5.83 5.84
N PRO A 85 -6.15 7.05 6.09
CA PRO A 85 -7.00 8.25 6.23
C PRO A 85 -7.92 8.48 5.03
N SER A 86 -7.53 8.04 3.84
CA SER A 86 -8.35 8.09 2.63
C SER A 86 -9.61 7.22 2.69
N LEU A 87 -9.70 6.25 3.60
CA LEU A 87 -10.92 5.47 3.81
C LEU A 87 -12.03 6.37 4.36
N TYR A 88 -11.73 7.18 5.34
CA TYR A 88 -12.71 8.06 5.99
C TYR A 88 -13.31 9.07 5.01
N ALA A 89 -12.51 9.55 4.06
CA ALA A 89 -12.96 10.45 2.99
C ALA A 89 -13.93 9.80 1.97
N GLN A 90 -14.16 8.48 2.04
CA GLN A 90 -15.16 7.81 1.21
C GLN A 90 -16.58 7.91 1.78
N PHE A 91 -16.71 8.36 3.01
CA PHE A 91 -18.00 8.49 3.69
C PHE A 91 -18.45 9.96 3.71
N PRO A 92 -19.76 10.22 3.64
CA PRO A 92 -20.30 11.56 3.85
C PRO A 92 -19.97 12.09 5.25
N ASP A 93 -19.81 13.41 5.38
CA ASP A 93 -19.40 14.08 6.62
C ASP A 93 -20.36 13.85 7.82
N ASN A 94 -21.59 13.45 7.53
CA ASN A 94 -22.62 13.13 8.55
C ASN A 94 -22.50 11.71 9.12
N ILE A 95 -21.58 10.89 8.63
CA ILE A 95 -21.35 9.54 9.16
C ILE A 95 -20.32 9.64 10.29
N PRO A 96 -20.71 9.33 11.55
CA PRO A 96 -19.76 9.32 12.67
C PRO A 96 -18.64 8.30 12.48
N LEU A 97 -17.46 8.62 12.96
CA LEU A 97 -16.29 7.74 12.90
C LEU A 97 -16.56 6.39 13.57
N GLU A 98 -17.28 6.41 14.67
CA GLU A 98 -17.68 5.22 15.44
C GLU A 98 -18.54 4.26 14.58
N SER A 99 -19.37 4.78 13.69
CA SER A 99 -20.17 3.96 12.76
C SER A 99 -19.29 3.25 11.74
N ILE A 100 -18.24 3.93 11.26
CA ILE A 100 -17.28 3.31 10.33
C ILE A 100 -16.51 2.20 11.06
N TRP A 101 -16.08 2.45 12.29
CA TRP A 101 -15.37 1.46 13.10
C TRP A 101 -16.27 0.27 13.46
N GLN A 102 -17.53 0.52 13.81
CA GLN A 102 -18.49 -0.56 14.04
C GLN A 102 -18.68 -1.42 12.79
N GLY A 103 -18.71 -0.79 11.61
CA GLY A 103 -18.74 -1.50 10.34
C GLY A 103 -17.53 -2.40 10.13
N LEU A 104 -16.33 -1.94 10.50
CA LEU A 104 -15.11 -2.75 10.43
C LEU A 104 -15.15 -3.93 11.41
N HIS A 105 -15.65 -3.74 12.62
CA HIS A 105 -15.85 -4.84 13.56
C HIS A 105 -16.86 -5.88 13.04
N ASN A 106 -17.95 -5.44 12.41
CA ASN A 106 -18.96 -6.33 11.85
C ASN A 106 -18.43 -7.20 10.70
N ILE A 107 -17.36 -6.75 10.02
CA ILE A 107 -16.66 -7.52 8.95
C ILE A 107 -15.80 -8.64 9.55
N GLY A 108 -15.38 -8.51 10.80
CA GLY A 108 -14.56 -9.52 11.47
C GLY A 108 -13.20 -9.04 11.96
N PHE A 109 -12.98 -7.73 12.00
CA PHE A 109 -11.78 -7.17 12.64
C PHE A 109 -12.00 -7.01 14.14
N ASP A 110 -11.06 -7.54 14.94
CA ASP A 110 -11.11 -7.47 16.38
C ASP A 110 -10.67 -6.12 16.94
N GLU A 111 -9.81 -5.42 16.21
CA GLU A 111 -9.24 -4.14 16.65
C GLU A 111 -9.00 -3.23 15.45
N ILE A 112 -9.20 -1.93 15.68
CA ILE A 112 -8.95 -0.89 14.70
C ILE A 112 -7.89 0.06 15.27
N PHE A 113 -6.85 0.32 14.51
CA PHE A 113 -5.83 1.31 14.88
C PHE A 113 -5.69 2.37 13.79
N ASP A 114 -5.94 3.61 14.13
CA ASP A 114 -5.83 4.72 13.18
C ASP A 114 -4.36 5.05 12.88
N VAL A 115 -3.99 4.90 11.60
CA VAL A 115 -2.62 5.17 11.11
C VAL A 115 -2.21 6.63 11.30
N SER A 116 -3.16 7.57 11.43
CA SER A 116 -2.85 8.98 11.67
C SER A 116 -2.08 9.20 12.97
N LEU A 117 -2.34 8.40 14.01
CA LEU A 117 -1.58 8.43 15.27
C LEU A 117 -0.09 8.10 15.04
N ALA A 118 0.21 7.07 14.26
CA ALA A 118 1.59 6.75 13.91
C ALA A 118 2.21 7.85 13.04
N SER A 119 1.41 8.51 12.19
CA SER A 119 1.89 9.59 11.33
C SER A 119 2.40 10.79 12.11
N GLU A 120 1.81 11.11 13.26
CA GLU A 120 2.27 12.20 14.13
C GLU A 120 3.67 11.91 14.68
N TYR A 121 3.90 10.69 15.20
CA TYR A 121 5.22 10.30 15.69
C TYR A 121 6.28 10.27 14.60
N ILE A 122 5.93 9.72 13.43
CA ILE A 122 6.84 9.67 12.28
C ILE A 122 7.15 11.09 11.76
N ALA A 123 6.21 12.03 11.82
CA ALA A 123 6.45 13.43 11.47
C ALA A 123 7.51 14.07 12.37
N LEU A 124 7.46 13.80 13.69
CA LEU A 124 8.47 14.29 14.64
C LEU A 124 9.86 13.69 14.34
N GLU A 125 9.94 12.41 14.05
CA GLU A 125 11.20 11.75 13.66
C GLU A 125 11.80 12.33 12.37
N ILE A 126 10.94 12.59 11.38
CA ILE A 126 11.35 13.25 10.13
C ILE A 126 11.84 14.67 10.41
N GLU A 127 11.13 15.43 11.24
CA GLU A 127 11.53 16.80 11.61
C GLU A 127 12.90 16.82 12.28
N GLU A 128 13.13 15.91 13.23
CA GLU A 128 14.42 15.75 13.89
C GLU A 128 15.53 15.39 12.92
N TYR A 129 15.27 14.44 12.03
CA TYR A 129 16.21 14.05 10.98
C TYR A 129 16.57 15.24 10.07
N VAL A 130 15.56 16.01 9.63
CA VAL A 130 15.75 17.20 8.78
C VAL A 130 16.59 18.25 9.49
N LYS A 131 16.34 18.53 10.78
CA LYS A 131 17.13 19.48 11.60
C LYS A 131 18.59 19.03 11.71
N LYS A 132 18.85 17.75 11.99
CA LYS A 132 20.20 17.20 12.10
C LYS A 132 20.97 17.22 10.77
N ASN A 133 20.25 17.11 9.66
CA ASN A 133 20.84 17.02 8.31
C ASN A 133 20.63 18.29 7.47
N SER A 134 20.38 19.45 8.12
CA SER A 134 20.08 20.73 7.45
C SER A 134 21.16 21.19 6.46
N ASN A 135 22.44 20.86 6.72
CA ASN A 135 23.60 21.17 5.87
C ASN A 135 23.96 20.04 4.91
N GLY A 136 23.21 18.96 4.89
CA GLY A 136 23.43 17.80 4.03
C GLY A 136 22.95 17.96 2.61
N ARG A 137 22.89 16.82 1.89
CA ARG A 137 22.38 16.76 0.52
C ARG A 137 20.90 17.11 0.47
N LYS A 138 20.49 17.91 -0.52
CA LYS A 138 19.10 18.32 -0.74
C LYS A 138 18.70 18.05 -2.19
N PRO A 139 17.41 17.79 -2.49
CA PRO A 139 16.31 17.67 -1.53
C PRO A 139 16.41 16.41 -0.66
N LEU A 140 15.76 16.40 0.49
CA LEU A 140 15.48 15.18 1.25
C LEU A 140 14.16 14.59 0.74
N ILE A 141 14.13 13.28 0.56
CA ILE A 141 13.01 12.56 -0.07
C ILE A 141 12.38 11.64 0.97
N SER A 142 11.06 11.74 1.17
CA SER A 142 10.32 10.87 2.08
C SER A 142 10.26 9.43 1.54
N SER A 143 10.50 8.44 2.41
CA SER A 143 10.36 7.01 2.13
C SER A 143 8.92 6.49 2.12
N THR A 144 7.95 7.33 2.51
CA THR A 144 6.55 6.90 2.77
C THR A 144 5.83 6.31 1.55
N CYS A 145 6.22 6.68 0.32
CA CYS A 145 5.58 6.23 -0.90
C CYS A 145 6.40 5.14 -1.61
N PRO A 146 5.95 3.86 -1.61
CA PRO A 146 6.68 2.78 -2.28
C PRO A 146 6.85 3.00 -3.79
N ALA A 147 5.88 3.67 -4.46
CA ALA A 147 6.02 4.01 -5.86
C ALA A 147 7.17 5.00 -6.12
N VAL A 148 7.36 6.00 -5.23
CA VAL A 148 8.49 6.94 -5.32
C VAL A 148 9.80 6.19 -5.05
N MET A 149 9.83 5.31 -4.05
CA MET A 149 11.01 4.49 -3.75
C MET A 149 11.40 3.62 -4.97
N ARG A 150 10.43 2.96 -5.58
CA ARG A 150 10.67 2.16 -6.78
C ARG A 150 11.05 3.02 -7.99
N LEU A 151 10.48 4.23 -8.13
CA LEU A 151 10.86 5.19 -9.17
C LEU A 151 12.34 5.59 -9.04
N ILE A 152 12.80 5.86 -7.82
CA ILE A 152 14.21 6.17 -7.54
C ILE A 152 15.08 4.98 -7.96
N GLN A 153 14.74 3.76 -7.53
CA GLN A 153 15.52 2.57 -7.88
C GLN A 153 15.62 2.35 -9.40
N VAL A 154 14.53 2.61 -10.14
CA VAL A 154 14.45 2.30 -11.59
C VAL A 154 15.03 3.41 -12.45
N LYS A 155 14.81 4.68 -12.09
CA LYS A 155 15.17 5.83 -12.94
C LYS A 155 16.22 6.76 -12.37
N PHE A 156 16.37 6.84 -11.05
CA PHE A 156 17.20 7.86 -10.39
C PHE A 156 18.00 7.28 -9.22
N PRO A 157 18.76 6.18 -9.43
CA PRO A 157 19.42 5.46 -8.32
C PRO A 157 20.40 6.33 -7.52
N GLU A 158 20.89 7.43 -8.11
CA GLU A 158 21.73 8.40 -7.42
C GLU A 158 21.02 9.13 -6.29
N LEU A 159 19.68 9.22 -6.33
CA LEU A 159 18.86 9.89 -5.32
C LEU A 159 18.63 9.04 -4.07
N ILE A 160 18.98 7.74 -4.06
CA ILE A 160 18.76 6.85 -2.92
C ILE A 160 19.40 7.39 -1.63
N LYS A 161 20.52 8.11 -1.76
CA LYS A 161 21.25 8.71 -0.63
C LYS A 161 20.56 9.95 -0.05
N GLN A 162 19.50 10.43 -0.68
CA GLN A 162 18.69 11.56 -0.25
C GLN A 162 17.37 11.12 0.41
N VAL A 163 17.10 9.81 0.38
CA VAL A 163 15.92 9.24 1.04
C VAL A 163 16.11 9.30 2.54
N VAL A 164 15.09 9.81 3.23
CA VAL A 164 15.06 9.88 4.70
C VAL A 164 14.86 8.46 5.23
N PRO A 165 15.77 7.94 6.08
CA PRO A 165 15.74 6.57 6.57
C PRO A 165 14.78 6.43 7.77
N VAL A 166 13.53 6.82 7.59
CA VAL A 166 12.47 6.71 8.58
C VAL A 166 11.38 5.80 8.04
N LEU A 167 10.85 4.90 8.88
CA LEU A 167 9.80 3.97 8.50
C LEU A 167 8.54 4.71 8.04
N PRO A 168 7.82 4.19 7.04
CA PRO A 168 6.48 4.68 6.72
C PRO A 168 5.53 4.53 7.92
N PRO A 169 4.59 5.47 8.13
CA PRO A 169 3.65 5.42 9.26
C PRO A 169 2.91 4.09 9.40
N VAL A 170 2.49 3.49 8.30
CA VAL A 170 1.76 2.22 8.32
C VAL A 170 2.64 1.05 8.79
N GLU A 171 3.92 1.05 8.44
CA GLU A 171 4.86 0.02 8.90
C GLU A 171 5.15 0.18 10.40
N ALA A 172 5.36 1.41 10.86
CA ALA A 172 5.52 1.71 12.28
C ALA A 172 4.28 1.30 13.09
N ALA A 173 3.09 1.62 12.58
CA ALA A 173 1.82 1.20 13.17
C ALA A 173 1.72 -0.33 13.26
N ALA A 174 2.03 -1.05 12.16
CA ALA A 174 1.94 -2.50 12.11
C ALA A 174 2.86 -3.18 13.14
N ILE A 175 4.11 -2.72 13.24
CA ILE A 175 5.07 -3.20 14.24
C ILE A 175 4.54 -2.97 15.66
N TYR A 176 4.03 -1.77 15.91
CA TYR A 176 3.51 -1.38 17.22
C TYR A 176 2.31 -2.23 17.62
N VAL A 177 1.24 -2.24 16.81
CA VAL A 177 -0.02 -2.93 17.17
C VAL A 177 0.15 -4.43 17.31
N LYS A 178 0.96 -5.04 16.45
CA LYS A 178 1.23 -6.48 16.49
C LYS A 178 1.96 -6.88 17.78
N ARG A 179 2.95 -6.08 18.19
CA ARG A 179 3.68 -6.29 19.42
C ARG A 179 2.78 -6.11 20.66
N GLU A 180 2.02 -5.02 20.70
CA GLU A 180 1.12 -4.71 21.82
C GLU A 180 -0.01 -5.75 21.95
N ALA A 181 -0.61 -6.15 20.82
CA ALA A 181 -1.64 -7.19 20.82
C ALA A 181 -1.09 -8.55 21.27
N ALA A 182 0.11 -8.93 20.81
CA ALA A 182 0.75 -10.18 21.24
C ALA A 182 0.95 -10.22 22.75
N ALA A 183 1.42 -9.13 23.36
CA ALA A 183 1.62 -9.02 24.80
C ALA A 183 0.28 -9.01 25.56
N ARG A 184 -0.69 -8.22 25.13
CA ARG A 184 -1.99 -8.04 25.80
C ARG A 184 -2.87 -9.29 25.72
N LYS A 185 -2.88 -9.96 24.54
CA LYS A 185 -3.71 -11.15 24.30
C LYS A 185 -2.99 -12.46 24.64
N GLN A 186 -1.70 -12.41 24.96
CA GLN A 186 -0.85 -13.58 25.19
C GLN A 186 -0.87 -14.55 23.98
N LEU A 187 -0.89 -13.99 22.77
CA LEU A 187 -0.88 -14.75 21.52
C LEU A 187 0.49 -14.68 20.84
N PRO A 188 0.93 -15.75 20.18
CA PRO A 188 2.04 -15.70 19.24
C PRO A 188 1.78 -14.66 18.14
N LYS A 189 2.82 -13.94 17.70
CA LYS A 189 2.69 -12.92 16.64
C LYS A 189 2.17 -13.49 15.32
N GLU A 190 2.48 -14.74 15.06
CA GLU A 190 2.08 -15.47 13.84
C GLU A 190 0.56 -15.70 13.77
N LEU A 191 -0.13 -15.66 14.91
CA LEU A 191 -1.59 -15.77 14.98
C LEU A 191 -2.31 -14.42 14.97
N ILE A 192 -1.57 -13.32 14.82
CA ILE A 192 -2.12 -11.96 14.74
C ILE A 192 -2.01 -11.45 13.31
N GLY A 193 -3.15 -11.27 12.65
CA GLY A 193 -3.27 -10.64 11.36
C GLY A 193 -3.28 -9.11 11.50
N VAL A 194 -2.43 -8.42 10.74
CA VAL A 194 -2.43 -6.95 10.66
C VAL A 194 -2.70 -6.55 9.21
N TRP A 195 -3.84 -5.92 8.99
CA TRP A 195 -4.40 -5.67 7.68
C TRP A 195 -4.46 -4.18 7.38
N PHE A 196 -4.10 -3.79 6.17
CA PHE A 196 -4.15 -2.40 5.75
C PHE A 196 -5.29 -2.15 4.77
N ILE A 197 -6.16 -1.17 5.03
CA ILE A 197 -7.17 -0.74 4.06
C ILE A 197 -6.64 0.46 3.29
N SER A 198 -6.32 0.26 2.02
CA SER A 198 -5.72 1.31 1.18
C SER A 198 -6.11 1.17 -0.30
N PRO A 199 -6.37 2.27 -1.00
CA PRO A 199 -6.60 2.26 -2.45
C PRO A 199 -5.29 2.21 -3.27
N CYS A 200 -4.13 2.13 -2.64
CA CYS A 200 -2.84 2.34 -3.27
C CYS A 200 -2.18 1.03 -3.74
N PRO A 201 -2.06 0.78 -5.07
CA PRO A 201 -1.45 -0.44 -5.58
C PRO A 201 0.00 -0.65 -5.16
N SER A 202 0.79 0.44 -5.08
CA SER A 202 2.20 0.31 -4.69
C SER A 202 2.39 -0.12 -3.23
N LYS A 203 1.44 0.18 -2.36
CA LYS A 203 1.45 -0.31 -0.98
C LYS A 203 1.13 -1.80 -0.91
N GLU A 204 0.19 -2.28 -1.72
CA GLU A 204 -0.05 -3.72 -1.88
C GLU A 204 1.20 -4.46 -2.39
N THR A 205 1.84 -3.92 -3.41
CA THR A 205 3.11 -4.48 -3.92
C THR A 205 4.17 -4.53 -2.81
N ASN A 206 4.29 -3.45 -2.00
CA ASN A 206 5.28 -3.37 -0.92
C ASN A 206 5.03 -4.39 0.20
N ILE A 207 3.79 -4.69 0.52
CA ILE A 207 3.43 -5.72 1.51
C ILE A 207 3.89 -7.10 1.02
N ARG A 208 3.67 -7.41 -0.26
CA ARG A 208 4.06 -8.69 -0.87
C ARG A 208 5.55 -8.80 -1.14
N GLN A 209 6.16 -7.69 -1.51
CA GLN A 209 7.57 -7.61 -1.85
C GLN A 209 8.10 -6.21 -1.52
N SER A 210 8.62 -6.07 -0.31
CA SER A 210 9.16 -4.80 0.15
C SER A 210 10.24 -4.28 -0.78
N VAL A 211 10.17 -3.00 -1.10
CA VAL A 211 11.24 -2.26 -1.81
C VAL A 211 12.38 -1.89 -0.86
N ASP A 212 12.17 -2.00 0.44
CA ASP A 212 13.11 -1.73 1.50
C ASP A 212 13.75 -3.01 2.04
N VAL A 213 14.81 -2.87 2.84
CA VAL A 213 15.45 -3.99 3.55
C VAL A 213 14.63 -4.50 4.75
N HIS A 214 13.57 -3.80 5.12
CA HIS A 214 12.72 -4.18 6.25
C HIS A 214 11.63 -5.15 5.80
N HIS A 215 11.48 -6.26 6.52
CA HIS A 215 10.31 -7.11 6.38
C HIS A 215 9.11 -6.38 7.01
N THR A 216 8.01 -6.32 6.27
CA THR A 216 6.75 -5.77 6.79
C THR A 216 6.14 -6.70 7.84
N GLU A 217 5.51 -6.10 8.85
CA GLU A 217 4.64 -6.83 9.80
C GLU A 217 3.17 -6.83 9.36
N LEU A 218 2.87 -6.20 8.21
CA LEU A 218 1.56 -6.27 7.59
C LEU A 218 1.34 -7.67 7.00
N THR A 219 0.17 -8.21 7.25
CA THR A 219 -0.29 -9.50 6.73
C THR A 219 -0.75 -9.37 5.27
N GLY A 220 -1.51 -8.31 4.98
CA GLY A 220 -2.06 -8.06 3.67
C GLY A 220 -2.78 -6.72 3.59
N SER A 221 -3.45 -6.46 2.47
CA SER A 221 -4.25 -5.26 2.30
C SER A 221 -5.57 -5.50 1.59
N PHE A 222 -6.55 -4.65 1.93
CA PHE A 222 -7.87 -4.62 1.30
C PHE A 222 -8.07 -3.30 0.55
N SER A 223 -8.72 -3.39 -0.61
CA SER A 223 -9.19 -2.20 -1.29
C SER A 223 -10.46 -1.65 -0.62
N PRO A 224 -10.62 -0.32 -0.47
CA PRO A 224 -11.87 0.27 -0.01
C PRO A 224 -13.09 -0.16 -0.84
N VAL A 225 -12.91 -0.46 -2.13
CA VAL A 225 -13.97 -0.93 -3.02
C VAL A 225 -14.51 -2.29 -2.61
N SER A 226 -13.65 -3.19 -2.12
CA SER A 226 -14.08 -4.51 -1.63
C SER A 226 -15.03 -4.37 -0.43
N TYR A 227 -14.85 -3.33 0.36
CA TYR A 227 -15.70 -3.03 1.52
C TYR A 227 -17.06 -2.43 1.12
N THR A 228 -17.10 -1.53 0.13
CA THR A 228 -18.35 -0.88 -0.30
C THR A 228 -19.30 -1.84 -1.02
N HIS A 229 -18.77 -2.87 -1.69
CA HIS A 229 -19.59 -3.91 -2.32
C HIS A 229 -20.32 -4.81 -1.31
N LEU A 230 -19.79 -4.98 -0.10
CA LEU A 230 -20.47 -5.76 0.95
C LEU A 230 -21.70 -5.05 1.52
N ARG A 231 -21.73 -3.71 1.51
CA ARG A 231 -22.92 -2.93 1.92
C ARG A 231 -24.07 -2.92 0.89
N ALA A 232 -23.81 -3.29 -0.35
CA ALA A 232 -24.83 -3.30 -1.39
C ALA A 232 -25.73 -4.57 -1.34
N HIS A 233 -25.44 -5.50 -0.41
CA HIS A 233 -26.17 -6.76 -0.24
C HIS A 233 -26.90 -6.87 1.12
N GLU A 234 -26.91 -5.83 1.95
CA GLU A 234 -27.78 -5.66 3.11
C GLU A 234 -28.89 -4.64 2.81
#